data_bc5b0791acd2d08fe386d6ba5082922e
#
_entry.id   bc5b0791acd2d08fe386d6ba5082922e
#
_cell.length_a   1.000
_cell.length_b   1.000
_cell.length_c   1.000
_cell.angle_alpha   90.00
_cell.angle_beta   90.00
_cell.angle_gamma   90.00
#
_symmetry.space_group_name_H-M   'P 1'
#
loop_
_entity.id
_entity.type
_entity.pdbx_description
1 polymer ?
#
loop_
_entity_poly.entity_id
_entity_poly.type
_entity_poly.pdbx_seq_one_letter_code
_entity_poly.pdbx_strand_id
1 'polypeptide(L)'
;MDKRLKWVARLFSGGLVALAVAGQAQADGDKPDFASSGTVKVCTAGDFPPMQYYKNPGDTDLVGFEIDVVDAIAKHWSAKAEFVVGDFKGLLPSLASGRCDLVASGIMITPARLEKYDGVPYFGSHVVLLTPKTDETSKTPEDMNGKVMAIEAGTTYEKTMADLNAKFAKDGKPEAVIQTYPSASGVIEQILVGRAAGTITQDTTAAFRMLQMPDRLKIAYTYDESETYGIYMRKSAGDRKLVKEAIEALQASGEMKTLLAKWGLPETSTDVTHD
;
A
#
# COMPACT_ATOMS: atom_id res chain seq x y z
N MET A 1 13.26 94.58 -25.57
CA MET A 1 13.04 93.58 -26.63
C MET A 1 12.83 92.22 -25.98
N ASP A 2 11.60 91.83 -25.99
CA ASP A 2 11.02 90.69 -25.30
C ASP A 2 11.36 89.33 -25.93
N LYS A 3 11.76 88.40 -25.19
CA LYS A 3 11.64 86.95 -25.57
C LYS A 3 11.05 86.17 -24.43
N ARG A 4 9.78 85.83 -24.53
CA ARG A 4 9.04 85.03 -23.69
C ARG A 4 9.42 83.55 -23.86
N LEU A 5 9.88 82.92 -22.82
CA LEU A 5 10.15 81.46 -22.72
C LEU A 5 8.92 80.73 -22.36
N LYS A 6 8.37 79.87 -23.24
CA LYS A 6 7.21 79.01 -22.97
C LYS A 6 7.69 77.75 -22.31
N TRP A 7 7.23 77.52 -21.09
CA TRP A 7 7.35 76.23 -20.35
C TRP A 7 6.29 75.25 -20.88
N VAL A 8 6.74 74.08 -21.35
CA VAL A 8 5.85 72.96 -21.71
C VAL A 8 5.92 71.97 -20.54
N ALA A 9 4.82 71.89 -19.80
CA ALA A 9 4.65 70.89 -18.78
C ALA A 9 4.36 69.53 -19.42
N ARG A 10 5.23 68.54 -19.22
CA ARG A 10 4.98 67.13 -19.56
C ARG A 10 4.36 66.44 -18.36
N LEU A 11 3.09 66.08 -18.49
CA LEU A 11 2.37 65.18 -17.58
C LEU A 11 2.89 63.77 -17.81
N PHE A 12 3.58 63.23 -16.84
CA PHE A 12 3.90 61.78 -16.74
C PHE A 12 2.68 61.11 -16.13
N SER A 13 1.87 60.42 -16.93
CA SER A 13 0.86 59.46 -16.46
C SER A 13 1.54 58.18 -16.05
N GLY A 14 1.83 58.03 -14.76
CA GLY A 14 2.29 56.77 -14.19
C GLY A 14 1.16 55.77 -14.13
N GLY A 15 1.12 54.83 -15.06
CA GLY A 15 0.22 53.66 -14.99
C GLY A 15 0.68 52.71 -13.92
N LEU A 16 -0.06 52.60 -12.81
CA LEU A 16 0.06 51.51 -11.84
C LEU A 16 -0.42 50.22 -12.53
N VAL A 17 0.52 49.36 -12.92
CA VAL A 17 0.20 47.98 -13.26
C VAL A 17 0.00 47.22 -11.93
N ALA A 18 -1.23 47.02 -11.50
CA ALA A 18 -1.56 46.12 -10.45
C ALA A 18 -1.36 44.67 -10.97
N LEU A 19 -0.26 44.04 -10.58
CA LEU A 19 -0.10 42.60 -10.73
C LEU A 19 -1.14 41.92 -9.81
N ALA A 20 -2.24 41.48 -10.39
CA ALA A 20 -3.13 40.55 -9.75
C ALA A 20 -2.38 39.20 -9.63
N VAL A 21 -1.83 38.94 -8.44
CA VAL A 21 -1.45 37.59 -8.05
C VAL A 21 -2.77 36.81 -7.94
N ALA A 22 -3.14 36.13 -9.02
CA ALA A 22 -4.16 35.10 -8.98
C ALA A 22 -3.60 33.96 -8.10
N GLY A 23 -3.84 34.05 -6.79
CA GLY A 23 -3.71 32.91 -5.91
C GLY A 23 -4.62 31.83 -6.51
N GLN A 24 -4.02 30.73 -7.01
CA GLN A 24 -4.77 29.53 -7.32
C GLN A 24 -5.40 29.08 -5.99
N ALA A 25 -6.66 29.44 -5.78
CA ALA A 25 -7.50 28.76 -4.79
C ALA A 25 -7.52 27.30 -5.26
N GLN A 26 -6.73 26.47 -4.63
CA GLN A 26 -6.88 25.04 -4.70
C GLN A 26 -8.31 24.80 -4.22
N ALA A 27 -9.18 24.35 -5.12
CA ALA A 27 -10.52 23.95 -4.74
C ALA A 27 -10.33 22.91 -3.63
N ASP A 28 -10.78 23.23 -2.41
CA ASP A 28 -10.91 22.26 -1.32
C ASP A 28 -11.89 21.23 -1.87
N GLY A 29 -11.38 20.12 -2.39
CA GLY A 29 -12.19 19.02 -2.86
C GLY A 29 -13.00 18.49 -1.68
N ASP A 30 -14.19 17.99 -1.95
CA ASP A 30 -14.97 17.31 -0.93
C ASP A 30 -14.10 16.29 -0.22
N LYS A 31 -14.09 16.31 1.12
CA LYS A 31 -13.27 15.41 1.95
C LYS A 31 -14.16 14.56 2.85
N PRO A 32 -13.72 13.33 3.19
CA PRO A 32 -14.48 12.50 4.12
C PRO A 32 -14.65 13.15 5.49
N ASP A 33 -15.74 12.84 6.17
CA ASP A 33 -16.01 13.36 7.52
C ASP A 33 -14.85 13.08 8.50
N PHE A 34 -14.22 11.92 8.38
CA PHE A 34 -13.07 11.56 9.24
C PHE A 34 -11.82 12.41 8.96
N ALA A 35 -11.72 13.09 7.83
CA ALA A 35 -10.63 14.01 7.52
C ALA A 35 -10.93 15.47 7.93
N SER A 36 -12.12 15.76 8.45
CA SER A 36 -12.58 17.13 8.80
C SER A 36 -11.72 17.78 9.88
N SER A 37 -11.14 17.00 10.80
CA SER A 37 -10.23 17.47 11.85
C SER A 37 -8.86 17.90 11.34
N GLY A 38 -8.53 17.64 10.06
CA GLY A 38 -7.20 17.83 9.49
C GLY A 38 -6.21 16.70 9.79
N THR A 39 -6.66 15.60 10.40
CA THR A 39 -5.86 14.39 10.65
C THR A 39 -6.66 13.16 10.29
N VAL A 40 -6.03 12.22 9.57
CA VAL A 40 -6.59 10.91 9.20
C VAL A 40 -5.76 9.84 9.90
N LYS A 41 -6.38 9.05 10.78
CA LYS A 41 -5.72 7.93 11.44
C LYS A 41 -5.73 6.71 10.55
N VAL A 42 -4.55 6.15 10.27
CA VAL A 42 -4.38 5.03 9.34
C VAL A 42 -3.74 3.85 10.04
N CYS A 43 -4.47 2.76 10.21
CA CYS A 43 -3.90 1.53 10.72
C CYS A 43 -3.08 0.83 9.65
N THR A 44 -1.88 0.39 10.02
CA THR A 44 -0.94 -0.30 9.12
C THR A 44 -0.03 -1.27 9.89
N ALA A 45 0.55 -2.24 9.21
CA ALA A 45 1.70 -2.99 9.71
C ALA A 45 2.98 -2.23 9.44
N GLY A 46 4.10 -2.63 10.05
CA GLY A 46 5.37 -1.90 9.93
C GLY A 46 6.50 -2.73 9.32
N ASP A 47 6.21 -3.82 8.60
CA ASP A 47 7.23 -4.79 8.20
C ASP A 47 7.02 -5.45 6.82
N PHE A 48 6.27 -4.78 5.95
CA PHE A 48 5.92 -5.26 4.61
C PHE A 48 6.55 -4.39 3.49
N PRO A 49 7.89 -4.43 3.31
CA PRO A 49 8.57 -3.66 2.27
C PRO A 49 8.25 -4.19 0.85
N PRO A 50 8.22 -3.33 -0.16
CA PRO A 50 8.48 -1.89 -0.14
C PRO A 50 7.24 -1.05 0.19
N MET A 51 6.13 -1.66 0.62
CA MET A 51 4.82 -0.99 0.82
C MET A 51 4.83 -0.12 2.08
N GLN A 52 5.11 -0.69 3.27
CA GLN A 52 5.22 0.02 4.54
C GLN A 52 6.18 -0.73 5.48
N TYR A 53 7.22 -0.06 5.94
CA TYR A 53 8.22 -0.68 6.80
C TYR A 53 9.10 0.35 7.51
N TYR A 54 9.80 -0.09 8.55
CA TYR A 54 10.89 0.67 9.17
C TYR A 54 12.20 0.36 8.44
N LYS A 55 12.94 1.40 8.03
CA LYS A 55 14.21 1.24 7.29
C LYS A 55 15.26 0.51 8.12
N ASN A 56 15.36 0.88 9.40
CA ASN A 56 16.33 0.32 10.32
C ASN A 56 15.66 -0.10 11.63
N PRO A 57 16.24 -1.05 12.36
CA PRO A 57 15.80 -1.36 13.71
C PRO A 57 15.87 -0.13 14.61
N GLY A 58 14.77 0.21 15.28
CA GLY A 58 14.67 1.37 16.17
C GLY A 58 14.19 2.67 15.51
N ASP A 59 13.99 2.70 14.19
CA ASP A 59 13.31 3.82 13.53
C ASP A 59 11.89 3.96 14.08
N THR A 60 11.41 5.19 14.17
CA THR A 60 10.03 5.52 14.57
C THR A 60 9.15 5.86 13.38
N ASP A 61 9.76 6.24 12.27
CA ASP A 61 9.07 6.70 11.08
C ASP A 61 8.97 5.55 10.05
N LEU A 62 7.73 5.27 9.65
CA LEU A 62 7.46 4.37 8.57
C LEU A 62 7.82 5.00 7.22
N VAL A 63 8.28 4.16 6.32
CA VAL A 63 8.52 4.51 4.92
C VAL A 63 7.90 3.44 4.03
N GLY A 64 7.66 3.77 2.77
CA GLY A 64 7.16 2.82 1.79
C GLY A 64 6.25 3.46 0.76
N PHE A 65 5.97 2.72 -0.29
CA PHE A 65 5.08 3.17 -1.35
C PHE A 65 3.69 3.51 -0.81
N GLU A 66 3.13 2.64 0.02
CA GLU A 66 1.79 2.82 0.57
C GLU A 66 1.73 3.97 1.59
N ILE A 67 2.82 4.21 2.33
CA ILE A 67 2.95 5.38 3.21
C ILE A 67 2.85 6.66 2.38
N ASP A 68 3.65 6.76 1.31
CA ASP A 68 3.62 7.92 0.42
C ASP A 68 2.25 8.12 -0.27
N VAL A 69 1.59 7.03 -0.70
CA VAL A 69 0.24 7.11 -1.30
C VAL A 69 -0.78 7.64 -0.31
N VAL A 70 -0.77 7.14 0.92
CA VAL A 70 -1.69 7.58 1.98
C VAL A 70 -1.43 9.03 2.36
N ASP A 71 -0.17 9.45 2.45
CA ASP A 71 0.19 10.85 2.70
C ASP A 71 -0.31 11.77 1.58
N ALA A 72 -0.18 11.34 0.31
CA ALA A 72 -0.69 12.09 -0.83
C ALA A 72 -2.22 12.20 -0.82
N ILE A 73 -2.93 11.11 -0.49
CA ILE A 73 -4.39 11.11 -0.30
C ILE A 73 -4.80 12.06 0.82
N ALA A 74 -4.17 11.98 1.99
CA ALA A 74 -4.47 12.89 3.10
C ALA A 74 -4.22 14.35 2.72
N LYS A 75 -3.12 14.63 2.03
CA LYS A 75 -2.81 15.97 1.51
C LYS A 75 -3.85 16.47 0.52
N HIS A 76 -4.40 15.60 -0.34
CA HIS A 76 -5.49 15.96 -1.25
C HIS A 76 -6.71 16.50 -0.49
N TRP A 77 -6.96 16.02 0.73
CA TRP A 77 -8.01 16.51 1.64
C TRP A 77 -7.57 17.64 2.58
N SER A 78 -6.40 18.26 2.36
CA SER A 78 -5.80 19.25 3.28
C SER A 78 -5.65 18.71 4.71
N ALA A 79 -5.34 17.42 4.86
CA ALA A 79 -5.14 16.70 6.11
C ALA A 79 -3.74 16.08 6.18
N LYS A 80 -3.41 15.51 7.34
CA LYS A 80 -2.18 14.72 7.59
C LYS A 80 -2.55 13.29 7.93
N ALA A 81 -1.79 12.32 7.44
CA ALA A 81 -1.89 10.96 7.92
C ALA A 81 -1.17 10.79 9.27
N GLU A 82 -1.80 10.05 10.17
CA GLU A 82 -1.23 9.59 11.44
C GLU A 82 -1.28 8.06 11.43
N PHE A 83 -0.11 7.41 11.36
CA PHE A 83 -0.03 5.96 11.25
C PHE A 83 -0.11 5.29 12.63
N VAL A 84 -1.04 4.36 12.77
CA VAL A 84 -1.24 3.52 13.95
C VAL A 84 -0.76 2.12 13.62
N VAL A 85 0.43 1.77 14.11
CA VAL A 85 1.07 0.50 13.77
C VAL A 85 0.55 -0.63 14.67
N GLY A 86 0.32 -1.80 14.06
CA GLY A 86 -0.13 -3.00 14.76
C GLY A 86 0.10 -4.26 13.94
N ASP A 87 -0.19 -5.42 14.53
CA ASP A 87 -0.13 -6.69 13.83
C ASP A 87 -1.18 -6.74 12.72
N PHE A 88 -0.84 -7.32 11.58
CA PHE A 88 -1.70 -7.38 10.38
C PHE A 88 -3.11 -7.91 10.70
N LYS A 89 -3.22 -9.00 11.47
CA LYS A 89 -4.49 -9.60 11.90
C LYS A 89 -5.40 -8.62 12.65
N GLY A 90 -4.83 -7.65 13.36
CA GLY A 90 -5.55 -6.67 14.18
C GLY A 90 -6.02 -5.42 13.46
N LEU A 91 -5.61 -5.16 12.21
CA LEU A 91 -5.85 -3.90 11.52
C LEU A 91 -7.35 -3.67 11.20
N LEU A 92 -8.01 -4.62 10.55
CA LEU A 92 -9.45 -4.51 10.26
C LEU A 92 -10.33 -4.49 11.53
N PRO A 93 -10.07 -5.28 12.58
CA PRO A 93 -10.70 -5.09 13.90
C PRO A 93 -10.49 -3.69 14.49
N SER A 94 -9.29 -3.10 14.35
CA SER A 94 -9.01 -1.72 14.79
C SER A 94 -9.82 -0.69 14.02
N LEU A 95 -10.00 -0.88 12.70
CA LEU A 95 -10.90 -0.06 11.89
C LEU A 95 -12.36 -0.18 12.37
N ALA A 96 -12.85 -1.40 12.61
CA ALA A 96 -14.20 -1.64 13.08
C ALA A 96 -14.51 -0.96 14.42
N SER A 97 -13.53 -0.93 15.34
CA SER A 97 -13.66 -0.28 16.65
C SER A 97 -13.48 1.25 16.60
N GLY A 98 -13.17 1.86 15.44
CA GLY A 98 -12.93 3.29 15.32
C GLY A 98 -11.57 3.76 15.84
N ARG A 99 -10.62 2.84 16.06
CA ARG A 99 -9.25 3.19 16.46
C ARG A 99 -8.49 3.91 15.34
N CYS A 100 -8.83 3.62 14.10
CA CYS A 100 -8.38 4.31 12.90
C CYS A 100 -9.55 4.57 11.95
N ASP A 101 -9.31 5.44 10.98
CA ASP A 101 -10.28 5.85 9.97
C ASP A 101 -10.12 5.05 8.69
N LEU A 102 -8.87 4.77 8.35
CA LEU A 102 -8.47 3.95 7.21
C LEU A 102 -7.57 2.79 7.65
N VAL A 103 -7.52 1.76 6.82
CA VAL A 103 -6.46 0.74 6.85
C VAL A 103 -5.81 0.69 5.49
N ALA A 104 -4.49 0.84 5.46
CA ALA A 104 -3.63 0.68 4.31
C ALA A 104 -2.43 -0.17 4.76
N SER A 105 -2.33 -1.40 4.27
CA SER A 105 -1.32 -2.37 4.71
C SER A 105 -1.17 -3.56 3.74
N GLY A 106 -1.22 -3.28 2.41
CA GLY A 106 -1.20 -4.35 1.42
C GLY A 106 -2.35 -5.35 1.58
N ILE A 107 -3.49 -4.89 2.10
CA ILE A 107 -4.64 -5.77 2.36
C ILE A 107 -5.39 -6.04 1.06
N MET A 108 -5.48 -7.32 0.70
CA MET A 108 -6.17 -7.74 -0.51
C MET A 108 -7.67 -7.50 -0.45
N ILE A 109 -8.25 -7.04 -1.56
CA ILE A 109 -9.68 -6.98 -1.75
C ILE A 109 -10.23 -8.41 -1.84
N THR A 110 -11.20 -8.74 -1.00
CA THR A 110 -11.91 -10.01 -1.03
C THR A 110 -13.39 -9.81 -0.75
N PRO A 111 -14.29 -10.66 -1.30
CA PRO A 111 -15.72 -10.57 -1.01
C PRO A 111 -16.03 -10.58 0.49
N ALA A 112 -15.39 -11.46 1.26
CA ALA A 112 -15.61 -11.59 2.70
C ALA A 112 -15.22 -10.31 3.49
N ARG A 113 -14.21 -9.57 3.04
CA ARG A 113 -13.83 -8.28 3.63
C ARG A 113 -14.81 -7.18 3.20
N LEU A 114 -15.21 -7.18 1.92
CA LEU A 114 -16.18 -6.21 1.39
C LEU A 114 -17.59 -6.37 1.97
N GLU A 115 -17.96 -7.52 2.53
CA GLU A 115 -19.20 -7.65 3.29
C GLU A 115 -19.24 -6.74 4.53
N LYS A 116 -18.10 -6.54 5.18
CA LYS A 116 -17.99 -5.84 6.48
C LYS A 116 -17.46 -4.42 6.37
N TYR A 117 -16.65 -4.15 5.35
CA TYR A 117 -15.95 -2.88 5.15
C TYR A 117 -16.14 -2.39 3.73
N ASP A 118 -15.93 -1.11 3.49
CA ASP A 118 -15.68 -0.60 2.15
C ASP A 118 -14.18 -0.66 1.86
N GLY A 119 -13.84 -1.02 0.64
CA GLY A 119 -12.47 -1.07 0.15
C GLY A 119 -12.40 -0.43 -1.22
N VAL A 120 -11.34 0.34 -1.47
CA VAL A 120 -11.04 0.90 -2.78
C VAL A 120 -9.75 0.28 -3.28
N PRO A 121 -9.82 -0.52 -4.38
CA PRO A 121 -8.63 -1.08 -5.01
C PRO A 121 -7.69 0.02 -5.48
N TYR A 122 -6.36 -0.17 -5.36
CA TYR A 122 -5.40 0.83 -5.85
C TYR A 122 -4.10 0.23 -6.42
N PHE A 123 -3.79 -1.04 -6.13
CA PHE A 123 -2.52 -1.64 -6.53
C PHE A 123 -2.69 -3.14 -6.80
N GLY A 124 -2.18 -3.63 -7.93
CA GLY A 124 -2.17 -5.05 -8.31
C GLY A 124 -0.82 -5.70 -8.04
N SER A 125 -0.82 -6.95 -7.58
CA SER A 125 0.36 -7.75 -7.28
C SER A 125 0.08 -9.23 -7.55
N HIS A 126 1.11 -10.04 -7.81
CA HIS A 126 0.98 -11.48 -7.91
C HIS A 126 1.40 -12.15 -6.61
N VAL A 127 0.73 -13.23 -6.29
CA VAL A 127 1.11 -14.09 -5.18
C VAL A 127 2.23 -15.02 -5.63
N VAL A 128 3.20 -15.25 -4.76
CA VAL A 128 4.35 -16.12 -5.03
C VAL A 128 4.60 -17.10 -3.88
N LEU A 129 5.11 -18.27 -4.23
CA LEU A 129 5.75 -19.19 -3.29
C LEU A 129 7.22 -18.78 -3.17
N LEU A 130 7.62 -18.34 -1.99
CA LEU A 130 9.00 -17.97 -1.66
C LEU A 130 9.66 -19.08 -0.83
N THR A 131 10.85 -19.53 -1.26
CA THR A 131 11.58 -20.60 -0.62
C THR A 131 13.05 -20.22 -0.40
N PRO A 132 13.82 -20.99 0.40
CA PRO A 132 15.28 -20.85 0.45
C PRO A 132 15.89 -20.97 -0.95
N LYS A 133 16.91 -20.20 -1.25
CA LYS A 133 17.63 -20.26 -2.53
C LYS A 133 18.19 -21.68 -2.82
N THR A 134 18.56 -22.38 -1.77
CA THR A 134 19.15 -23.74 -1.81
C THR A 134 18.12 -24.87 -1.99
N ASP A 135 16.81 -24.57 -1.93
CA ASP A 135 15.79 -25.60 -2.15
C ASP A 135 15.62 -25.87 -3.65
N GLU A 136 16.11 -27.00 -4.10
CA GLU A 136 16.00 -27.47 -5.50
C GLU A 136 14.74 -28.32 -5.75
N THR A 137 13.98 -28.63 -4.69
CA THR A 137 12.85 -29.57 -4.74
C THR A 137 11.49 -28.92 -4.86
N SER A 138 11.33 -27.71 -4.35
CA SER A 138 10.07 -26.96 -4.37
C SER A 138 9.99 -26.09 -5.61
N LYS A 139 9.14 -26.46 -6.55
CA LYS A 139 8.91 -25.73 -7.82
C LYS A 139 7.46 -25.27 -7.96
N THR A 140 6.55 -25.94 -7.27
CA THR A 140 5.11 -25.63 -7.28
C THR A 140 4.54 -25.71 -5.86
N PRO A 141 3.36 -25.16 -5.59
CA PRO A 141 2.68 -25.31 -4.31
C PRO A 141 2.49 -26.79 -3.90
N GLU A 142 2.28 -27.68 -4.86
CA GLU A 142 2.10 -29.13 -4.64
C GLU A 142 3.33 -29.81 -4.05
N ASP A 143 4.51 -29.23 -4.21
CA ASP A 143 5.76 -29.74 -3.63
C ASP A 143 5.88 -29.42 -2.13
N MET A 144 4.93 -28.67 -1.56
CA MET A 144 4.88 -28.35 -0.14
C MET A 144 4.24 -29.45 0.71
N ASN A 145 3.78 -30.55 0.12
CA ASN A 145 3.19 -31.66 0.88
C ASN A 145 4.18 -32.19 1.94
N GLY A 146 3.69 -32.35 3.17
CA GLY A 146 4.49 -32.81 4.31
C GLY A 146 5.54 -31.82 4.83
N LYS A 147 5.70 -30.64 4.22
CA LYS A 147 6.67 -29.61 4.63
C LYS A 147 6.05 -28.60 5.58
N VAL A 148 6.89 -27.91 6.35
CA VAL A 148 6.46 -26.79 7.21
C VAL A 148 6.39 -25.52 6.38
N MET A 149 5.23 -24.83 6.43
CA MET A 149 4.99 -23.54 5.82
C MET A 149 4.78 -22.47 6.91
N ALA A 150 5.54 -21.38 6.83
CA ALA A 150 5.34 -20.22 7.70
C ALA A 150 4.40 -19.23 7.01
N ILE A 151 3.34 -18.81 7.69
CA ILE A 151 2.29 -17.93 7.12
C ILE A 151 2.02 -16.79 8.09
N GLU A 152 1.84 -15.57 7.57
CA GLU A 152 1.43 -14.45 8.39
C GLU A 152 -0.05 -14.57 8.77
N ALA A 153 -0.34 -14.40 10.05
CA ALA A 153 -1.69 -14.55 10.60
C ALA A 153 -2.65 -13.47 10.09
N GLY A 154 -3.87 -13.87 9.71
CA GLY A 154 -4.92 -12.97 9.21
C GLY A 154 -4.84 -12.68 7.71
N THR A 155 -3.85 -13.22 7.00
CA THR A 155 -3.74 -13.11 5.55
C THR A 155 -4.67 -14.09 4.82
N THR A 156 -4.91 -13.83 3.54
CA THR A 156 -5.63 -14.77 2.65
C THR A 156 -4.86 -16.08 2.45
N TYR A 157 -3.56 -16.07 2.72
CA TYR A 157 -2.69 -17.24 2.56
C TYR A 157 -3.02 -18.39 3.50
N GLU A 158 -3.62 -18.12 4.66
CA GLU A 158 -4.14 -19.19 5.54
C GLU A 158 -5.18 -20.04 4.79
N LYS A 159 -6.09 -19.37 4.05
CA LYS A 159 -7.08 -20.06 3.23
C LYS A 159 -6.44 -20.78 2.05
N THR A 160 -5.51 -20.15 1.34
CA THR A 160 -4.78 -20.77 0.22
C THR A 160 -4.09 -22.05 0.66
N MET A 161 -3.46 -22.06 1.84
CA MET A 161 -2.82 -23.26 2.39
C MET A 161 -3.83 -24.30 2.86
N ALA A 162 -4.97 -23.90 3.41
CA ALA A 162 -6.04 -24.84 3.79
C ALA A 162 -6.63 -25.53 2.56
N ASP A 163 -6.88 -24.80 1.47
CA ASP A 163 -7.36 -25.34 0.20
C ASP A 163 -6.33 -26.31 -0.41
N LEU A 164 -5.04 -25.98 -0.34
CA LEU A 164 -3.96 -26.87 -0.78
C LEU A 164 -3.89 -28.15 0.05
N ASN A 165 -4.03 -28.07 1.37
CA ASN A 165 -4.06 -29.22 2.25
C ASN A 165 -5.28 -30.13 1.98
N ALA A 166 -6.44 -29.54 1.69
CA ALA A 166 -7.61 -30.31 1.28
C ALA A 166 -7.36 -31.10 -0.03
N LYS A 167 -6.60 -30.53 -0.96
CA LYS A 167 -6.14 -31.22 -2.17
C LYS A 167 -5.17 -32.34 -1.84
N PHE A 168 -4.18 -32.10 -0.97
CA PHE A 168 -3.26 -33.16 -0.51
C PHE A 168 -3.99 -34.33 0.13
N ALA A 169 -4.92 -34.06 1.04
CA ALA A 169 -5.72 -35.11 1.68
C ALA A 169 -6.51 -35.92 0.66
N LYS A 170 -7.14 -35.28 -0.35
CA LYS A 170 -7.86 -35.93 -1.41
C LYS A 170 -6.96 -36.84 -2.26
N ASP A 171 -5.72 -36.41 -2.50
CA ASP A 171 -4.73 -37.12 -3.30
C ASP A 171 -3.94 -38.16 -2.47
N GLY A 172 -4.27 -38.38 -1.18
CA GLY A 172 -3.58 -39.29 -0.30
C GLY A 172 -2.16 -38.88 0.06
N LYS A 173 -1.82 -37.60 -0.08
CA LYS A 173 -0.53 -37.01 0.25
C LYS A 173 -0.52 -36.44 1.67
N PRO A 174 0.65 -36.37 2.34
CA PRO A 174 0.76 -35.68 3.63
C PRO A 174 0.40 -34.21 3.49
N GLU A 175 -0.37 -33.67 4.43
CA GLU A 175 -0.67 -32.24 4.50
C GLU A 175 0.59 -31.44 4.87
N ALA A 176 0.68 -30.20 4.38
CA ALA A 176 1.67 -29.25 4.84
C ALA A 176 1.38 -28.83 6.27
N VAL A 177 2.41 -28.67 7.09
CA VAL A 177 2.29 -28.17 8.47
C VAL A 177 2.30 -26.64 8.43
N ILE A 178 1.14 -26.02 8.69
CA ILE A 178 1.00 -24.56 8.66
C ILE A 178 1.34 -24.00 10.03
N GLN A 179 2.33 -23.10 10.09
CA GLN A 179 2.69 -22.35 11.28
C GLN A 179 2.43 -20.87 11.03
N THR A 180 1.59 -20.24 11.86
CA THR A 180 1.24 -18.83 11.71
C THR A 180 2.08 -17.94 12.63
N TYR A 181 2.47 -16.77 12.10
CA TYR A 181 3.30 -15.77 12.79
C TYR A 181 2.62 -14.40 12.75
N PRO A 182 2.87 -13.54 13.74
CA PRO A 182 2.19 -12.24 13.83
C PRO A 182 2.65 -11.23 12.77
N SER A 183 3.82 -11.46 12.13
CA SER A 183 4.46 -10.49 11.24
C SER A 183 5.09 -11.13 10.01
N ALA A 184 5.15 -10.40 8.90
CA ALA A 184 5.80 -10.83 7.67
C ALA A 184 7.31 -11.07 7.87
N SER A 185 7.99 -10.23 8.66
CA SER A 185 9.41 -10.42 8.99
C SER A 185 9.65 -11.70 9.78
N GLY A 186 8.78 -12.03 10.74
CA GLY A 186 8.85 -13.26 11.51
C GLY A 186 8.70 -14.50 10.64
N VAL A 187 7.85 -14.44 9.62
CA VAL A 187 7.70 -15.50 8.60
C VAL A 187 9.01 -15.71 7.82
N ILE A 188 9.60 -14.64 7.30
CA ILE A 188 10.87 -14.70 6.55
C ILE A 188 12.00 -15.29 7.42
N GLU A 189 12.05 -14.90 8.69
CA GLU A 189 13.04 -15.43 9.63
C GLU A 189 12.97 -16.96 9.74
N GLN A 190 11.77 -17.56 9.79
CA GLN A 190 11.63 -19.03 9.88
C GLN A 190 12.22 -19.75 8.66
N ILE A 191 12.10 -19.16 7.48
CA ILE A 191 12.74 -19.69 6.27
C ILE A 191 14.26 -19.59 6.37
N LEU A 192 14.76 -18.42 6.79
CA LEU A 192 16.21 -18.15 6.87
C LEU A 192 16.94 -19.03 7.89
N VAL A 193 16.26 -19.42 8.98
CA VAL A 193 16.82 -20.32 10.00
C VAL A 193 16.50 -21.81 9.74
N GLY A 194 15.84 -22.12 8.61
CA GLY A 194 15.56 -23.51 8.20
C GLY A 194 14.43 -24.20 8.96
N ARG A 195 13.56 -23.45 9.65
CA ARG A 195 12.39 -23.99 10.36
C ARG A 195 11.16 -24.11 9.47
N ALA A 196 11.11 -23.37 8.36
CA ALA A 196 10.07 -23.47 7.35
C ALA A 196 10.68 -23.70 5.97
N ALA A 197 10.02 -24.51 5.15
CA ALA A 197 10.39 -24.78 3.77
C ALA A 197 10.05 -23.61 2.83
N GLY A 198 9.09 -22.77 3.21
CA GLY A 198 8.69 -21.61 2.41
C GLY A 198 7.53 -20.86 3.02
N THR A 199 7.10 -19.84 2.28
CA THR A 199 5.91 -19.04 2.55
C THR A 199 5.22 -18.63 1.27
N ILE A 200 3.98 -18.20 1.39
CA ILE A 200 3.24 -17.47 0.36
C ILE A 200 3.30 -15.99 0.70
N THR A 201 3.65 -15.15 -0.27
CA THR A 201 3.72 -13.68 -0.13
C THR A 201 3.50 -13.02 -1.49
N GLN A 202 3.58 -11.69 -1.58
CA GLN A 202 3.51 -10.97 -2.84
C GLN A 202 4.88 -10.88 -3.53
N ASP A 203 4.84 -10.80 -4.87
CA ASP A 203 6.01 -10.69 -5.73
C ASP A 203 6.86 -9.46 -5.43
N THR A 204 6.24 -8.31 -5.15
CA THR A 204 6.91 -7.05 -4.80
C THR A 204 7.73 -7.18 -3.51
N THR A 205 7.14 -7.79 -2.47
CA THR A 205 7.83 -8.04 -1.20
C THR A 205 8.92 -9.12 -1.36
N ALA A 206 8.63 -10.18 -2.10
CA ALA A 206 9.62 -11.21 -2.40
C ALA A 206 10.84 -10.61 -3.14
N ALA A 207 10.60 -9.81 -4.19
CA ALA A 207 11.66 -9.13 -4.93
C ALA A 207 12.50 -8.22 -4.03
N PHE A 208 11.85 -7.41 -3.18
CA PHE A 208 12.55 -6.52 -2.25
C PHE A 208 13.42 -7.32 -1.26
N ARG A 209 12.89 -8.40 -0.67
CA ARG A 209 13.65 -9.27 0.26
C ARG A 209 14.81 -9.96 -0.43
N MET A 210 14.65 -10.41 -1.68
CA MET A 210 15.71 -11.01 -2.46
C MET A 210 16.84 -10.02 -2.80
N LEU A 211 16.51 -8.73 -3.04
CA LEU A 211 17.52 -7.68 -3.22
C LEU A 211 18.29 -7.40 -1.92
N GLN A 212 17.62 -7.40 -0.77
CA GLN A 212 18.28 -7.21 0.53
C GLN A 212 19.13 -8.39 0.96
N MET A 213 18.74 -9.59 0.56
CA MET A 213 19.37 -10.85 0.97
C MET A 213 19.69 -11.71 -0.26
N PRO A 214 20.63 -11.27 -1.13
CA PRO A 214 21.00 -12.01 -2.31
C PRO A 214 21.47 -13.43 -1.89
N ASP A 215 21.10 -14.41 -2.69
CA ASP A 215 21.45 -15.83 -2.51
C ASP A 215 20.82 -16.52 -1.27
N ARG A 216 19.87 -15.88 -0.57
CA ARG A 216 19.17 -16.50 0.56
C ARG A 216 17.79 -17.03 0.20
N LEU A 217 17.08 -16.34 -0.70
CA LEU A 217 15.70 -16.61 -1.06
C LEU A 217 15.53 -16.69 -2.58
N LYS A 218 14.50 -17.39 -3.03
CA LYS A 218 14.04 -17.41 -4.43
C LYS A 218 12.53 -17.51 -4.51
N ILE A 219 11.95 -16.95 -5.56
CA ILE A 219 10.59 -17.25 -5.99
C ILE A 219 10.64 -18.63 -6.66
N ALA A 220 9.96 -19.61 -6.06
CA ALA A 220 9.84 -20.96 -6.59
C ALA A 220 8.65 -21.08 -7.56
N TYR A 221 7.58 -20.33 -7.31
CA TYR A 221 6.37 -20.33 -8.12
C TYR A 221 5.68 -18.96 -8.06
N THR A 222 5.08 -18.54 -9.18
CA THR A 222 4.18 -17.38 -9.25
C THR A 222 2.80 -17.87 -9.59
N TYR A 223 1.80 -17.50 -8.80
CA TYR A 223 0.40 -17.83 -9.08
C TYR A 223 -0.08 -16.99 -10.26
N ASP A 224 -0.92 -17.59 -11.12
CA ASP A 224 -1.37 -16.95 -12.36
C ASP A 224 -2.34 -15.78 -12.09
N GLU A 225 -3.12 -15.87 -11.01
CA GLU A 225 -4.10 -14.84 -10.65
C GLU A 225 -3.40 -13.64 -10.00
N SER A 226 -3.68 -12.44 -10.49
CA SER A 226 -3.29 -11.22 -9.82
C SER A 226 -4.28 -10.87 -8.71
N GLU A 227 -3.78 -10.41 -7.59
CA GLU A 227 -4.58 -9.92 -6.48
C GLU A 227 -4.43 -8.40 -6.33
N THR A 228 -5.42 -7.76 -5.75
CA THR A 228 -5.47 -6.30 -5.66
C THR A 228 -5.49 -5.86 -4.19
N TYR A 229 -4.60 -4.93 -3.83
CA TYR A 229 -4.64 -4.26 -2.54
C TYR A 229 -5.71 -3.18 -2.52
N GLY A 230 -6.36 -3.02 -1.37
CA GLY A 230 -7.34 -1.99 -1.12
C GLY A 230 -7.02 -1.11 0.08
N ILE A 231 -7.40 0.16 -0.02
CA ILE A 231 -7.54 1.03 1.15
C ILE A 231 -8.92 0.81 1.73
N TYR A 232 -8.98 0.38 2.98
CA TYR A 232 -10.21 0.01 3.66
C TYR A 232 -10.71 1.09 4.61
N MET A 233 -12.03 1.21 4.70
CA MET A 233 -12.74 2.10 5.63
C MET A 233 -14.00 1.42 6.16
N ARG A 234 -14.61 1.98 7.21
CA ARG A 234 -15.94 1.55 7.65
C ARG A 234 -16.94 1.79 6.53
N LYS A 235 -18.02 1.02 6.52
CA LYS A 235 -19.09 1.14 5.52
C LYS A 235 -19.63 2.58 5.46
N SER A 236 -19.42 3.25 4.34
CA SER A 236 -19.91 4.58 4.01
C SER A 236 -19.76 4.84 2.52
N ALA A 237 -20.84 4.83 1.78
CA ALA A 237 -20.80 5.06 0.33
C ALA A 237 -20.22 6.44 -0.03
N GLY A 238 -20.43 7.45 0.83
CA GLY A 238 -19.85 8.79 0.65
C GLY A 238 -18.34 8.78 0.81
N ASP A 239 -17.82 8.18 1.91
CA ASP A 239 -16.40 8.12 2.17
C ASP A 239 -15.67 7.26 1.12
N ARG A 240 -16.26 6.11 0.73
CA ARG A 240 -15.72 5.26 -0.33
C ARG A 240 -15.54 6.03 -1.64
N LYS A 241 -16.54 6.82 -2.03
CA LYS A 241 -16.47 7.67 -3.22
C LYS A 241 -15.30 8.66 -3.12
N LEU A 242 -15.15 9.35 -1.99
CA LEU A 242 -14.10 10.35 -1.81
C LEU A 242 -12.70 9.75 -1.75
N VAL A 243 -12.54 8.55 -1.19
CA VAL A 243 -11.25 7.81 -1.24
C VAL A 243 -10.93 7.40 -2.69
N LYS A 244 -11.91 6.91 -3.44
CA LYS A 244 -11.77 6.58 -4.86
C LYS A 244 -11.34 7.81 -5.67
N GLU A 245 -12.04 8.94 -5.52
CA GLU A 245 -11.75 10.19 -6.22
C GLU A 245 -10.33 10.72 -5.91
N ALA A 246 -9.87 10.57 -4.66
CA ALA A 246 -8.51 10.94 -4.29
C ALA A 246 -7.46 10.06 -4.99
N ILE A 247 -7.66 8.74 -5.06
CA ILE A 247 -6.77 7.83 -5.77
C ILE A 247 -6.75 8.16 -7.27
N GLU A 248 -7.91 8.38 -7.89
CA GLU A 248 -8.03 8.77 -9.30
C GLU A 248 -7.34 10.12 -9.59
N ALA A 249 -7.42 11.08 -8.65
CA ALA A 249 -6.74 12.36 -8.78
C ALA A 249 -5.20 12.21 -8.75
N LEU A 250 -4.66 11.33 -7.88
CA LEU A 250 -3.23 11.03 -7.87
C LEU A 250 -2.78 10.36 -9.18
N GLN A 251 -3.60 9.50 -9.76
CA GLN A 251 -3.30 8.89 -11.06
C GLN A 251 -3.34 9.94 -12.19
N ALA A 252 -4.38 10.75 -12.25
CA ALA A 252 -4.58 11.76 -13.28
C ALA A 252 -3.49 12.84 -13.25
N SER A 253 -2.98 13.22 -12.07
CA SER A 253 -1.88 14.17 -11.92
C SER A 253 -0.50 13.59 -12.27
N GLY A 254 -0.35 12.28 -12.40
CA GLY A 254 0.93 11.59 -12.55
C GLY A 254 1.71 11.42 -11.25
N GLU A 255 1.16 11.82 -10.10
CA GLU A 255 1.80 11.64 -8.79
C GLU A 255 1.97 10.17 -8.46
N MET A 256 0.95 9.34 -8.72
CA MET A 256 1.02 7.89 -8.52
C MET A 256 2.18 7.26 -9.31
N LYS A 257 2.37 7.66 -10.58
CA LYS A 257 3.50 7.20 -11.40
C LYS A 257 4.85 7.62 -10.81
N THR A 258 4.94 8.81 -10.26
CA THR A 258 6.15 9.32 -9.58
C THR A 258 6.47 8.48 -8.34
N LEU A 259 5.45 8.10 -7.56
CA LEU A 259 5.60 7.25 -6.38
C LEU A 259 6.03 5.82 -6.75
N LEU A 260 5.45 5.23 -7.80
CA LEU A 260 5.88 3.92 -8.31
C LEU A 260 7.37 3.94 -8.71
N ALA A 261 7.79 4.95 -9.47
CA ALA A 261 9.18 5.10 -9.88
C ALA A 261 10.13 5.29 -8.68
N LYS A 262 9.73 6.08 -7.67
CA LYS A 262 10.49 6.26 -6.42
C LYS A 262 10.79 4.94 -5.72
N TRP A 263 9.84 4.00 -5.74
CA TRP A 263 9.95 2.72 -5.06
C TRP A 263 10.36 1.55 -5.97
N GLY A 264 10.66 1.83 -7.24
CA GLY A 264 11.06 0.81 -8.22
C GLY A 264 9.97 -0.21 -8.52
N LEU A 265 8.71 0.21 -8.42
CA LEU A 265 7.54 -0.61 -8.69
C LEU A 265 7.09 -0.47 -10.16
N PRO A 266 6.52 -1.52 -10.77
CA PRO A 266 6.02 -1.46 -12.14
C PRO A 266 4.89 -0.43 -12.29
N GLU A 267 4.89 0.36 -13.38
CA GLU A 267 3.82 1.33 -13.66
C GLU A 267 2.46 0.63 -13.79
N THR A 268 2.42 -0.58 -14.34
CA THR A 268 1.20 -1.38 -14.52
C THR A 268 0.57 -1.86 -13.20
N SER A 269 1.26 -1.76 -12.08
CA SER A 269 0.73 -2.18 -10.77
C SER A 269 -0.48 -1.37 -10.31
N THR A 270 -0.72 -0.19 -10.88
CA THR A 270 -1.89 0.64 -10.59
C THR A 270 -2.95 0.64 -11.69
N ASP A 271 -2.80 -0.22 -12.71
CA ASP A 271 -3.81 -0.45 -13.75
C ASP A 271 -4.92 -1.37 -13.21
N VAL A 272 -5.56 -0.95 -12.13
CA VAL A 272 -6.65 -1.67 -11.46
C VAL A 272 -7.94 -0.86 -11.52
N THR A 273 -9.09 -1.55 -11.57
CA THR A 273 -10.39 -0.88 -11.46
C THR A 273 -10.65 -0.53 -9.99
N HIS A 274 -11.13 0.67 -9.73
CA HIS A 274 -11.41 1.17 -8.37
C HIS A 274 -12.87 0.93 -7.92
N ASP A 275 -13.58 0.01 -8.58
CA ASP A 275 -15.00 -0.31 -8.32
C ASP A 275 -15.20 -1.40 -7.26
#